data_2aaa0e551efb5f3b280ebc6cbdf22608
#
_entry.id   2aaa0e551efb5f3b280ebc6cbdf22608
#
_cell.length_a   1.000
_cell.length_b   1.000
_cell.length_c   1.000
_cell.angle_alpha   90.00
_cell.angle_beta   90.00
_cell.angle_gamma   90.00
#
_symmetry.space_group_name_H-M   'P 1'
#
loop_
_entity.id
_entity.type
_entity.pdbx_description
1 polymer ?
#
loop_
_entity_poly.entity_id
_entity_poly.type
_entity_poly.pdbx_seq_one_letter_code
_entity_poly.pdbx_strand_id
1 'polypeptide(L)'
;MGDGSARQSTASMLDTRTAAWMAAWLGLAAAAIFALGRWLDADLWLADMFYDRALGGFPWRESWLTVTFSHQIAKGALTLFALALIGAALFDAAWPQPLLDAPLARLRLRVLAWSALLVPASISLIKQGSDAHCPWDLARYGGSAPYVRLFEALPEGVLPGHCFPGGHASSALWLVALAVLWLPGRPRTAWRAGGAGL
;
A
#
# COMPACT_ATOMS: atom_id res chain seq x y z
N MET A 1 -45.77 25.50 15.73
CA MET A 1 -44.92 24.35 16.03
C MET A 1 -44.34 23.91 14.69
N GLY A 2 -43.17 24.44 14.34
CA GLY A 2 -42.42 24.10 13.12
C GLY A 2 -41.29 23.17 13.48
N ASP A 3 -41.41 21.93 13.03
CA ASP A 3 -40.40 20.89 13.20
C ASP A 3 -39.23 21.20 12.26
N GLY A 4 -38.25 21.90 12.81
CA GLY A 4 -36.98 22.20 12.17
C GLY A 4 -36.01 21.02 12.35
N SER A 5 -36.30 19.87 11.74
CA SER A 5 -35.29 18.82 11.62
C SER A 5 -34.18 19.32 10.68
N ALA A 6 -33.22 20.05 11.22
CA ALA A 6 -31.96 20.35 10.55
C ALA A 6 -31.32 19.00 10.20
N ARG A 7 -31.46 18.57 8.96
CA ARG A 7 -30.65 17.51 8.37
C ARG A 7 -29.20 17.90 8.58
N GLN A 8 -28.55 17.29 9.57
CA GLN A 8 -27.11 17.30 9.66
C GLN A 8 -26.58 16.74 8.34
N SER A 9 -26.19 17.62 7.43
CA SER A 9 -25.50 17.18 6.22
C SER A 9 -24.22 16.51 6.70
N THR A 10 -24.16 15.20 6.60
CA THR A 10 -22.93 14.45 6.81
C THR A 10 -21.91 15.05 5.85
N ALA A 11 -20.88 15.70 6.41
CA ALA A 11 -19.83 16.32 5.62
C ALA A 11 -19.11 15.24 4.81
N SER A 12 -19.48 15.10 3.53
CA SER A 12 -18.81 14.19 2.61
C SER A 12 -17.50 14.81 2.15
N MET A 13 -16.41 14.07 2.20
CA MET A 13 -15.10 14.52 1.69
C MET A 13 -15.04 14.53 0.18
N LEU A 14 -15.82 13.70 -0.47
CA LEU A 14 -15.90 13.55 -1.92
C LEU A 14 -17.38 13.58 -2.35
N ASP A 15 -17.64 14.20 -3.48
CA ASP A 15 -18.92 14.02 -4.15
C ASP A 15 -19.05 12.60 -4.74
N THR A 16 -20.27 12.14 -4.91
CA THR A 16 -20.58 10.78 -5.39
C THR A 16 -19.97 10.48 -6.76
N ARG A 17 -19.93 11.46 -7.65
CA ARG A 17 -19.35 11.30 -9.00
C ARG A 17 -17.84 11.07 -8.92
N THR A 18 -17.13 11.89 -8.16
CA THR A 18 -15.69 11.74 -7.94
C THR A 18 -15.38 10.40 -7.27
N ALA A 19 -16.14 10.01 -6.25
CA ALA A 19 -15.97 8.72 -5.58
C ALA A 19 -16.17 7.54 -6.55
N ALA A 20 -17.20 7.59 -7.41
CA ALA A 20 -17.47 6.57 -8.42
C ALA A 20 -16.33 6.48 -9.46
N TRP A 21 -15.83 7.61 -9.94
CA TRP A 21 -14.68 7.65 -10.85
C TRP A 21 -13.41 7.05 -10.22
N MET A 22 -13.13 7.42 -8.97
CA MET A 22 -12.00 6.84 -8.24
C MET A 22 -12.14 5.33 -8.08
N ALA A 23 -13.31 4.85 -7.69
CA ALA A 23 -13.57 3.41 -7.56
C ALA A 23 -13.41 2.67 -8.91
N ALA A 24 -13.89 3.26 -10.02
CA ALA A 24 -13.73 2.69 -11.35
C ALA A 24 -12.25 2.61 -11.77
N TRP A 25 -11.46 3.65 -11.55
CA TRP A 25 -10.02 3.64 -11.85
C TRP A 25 -9.25 2.65 -10.97
N LEU A 26 -9.57 2.56 -9.68
CA LEU A 26 -8.97 1.56 -8.78
C LEU A 26 -9.33 0.14 -9.22
N GLY A 27 -10.58 -0.10 -9.61
CA GLY A 27 -11.02 -1.38 -10.15
C GLY A 27 -10.29 -1.74 -11.45
N LEU A 28 -10.14 -0.77 -12.37
CA LEU A 28 -9.41 -0.97 -13.61
C LEU A 28 -7.92 -1.26 -13.35
N ALA A 29 -7.29 -0.51 -12.45
CA ALA A 29 -5.90 -0.73 -12.07
C ALA A 29 -5.71 -2.12 -11.42
N ALA A 30 -6.61 -2.53 -10.54
CA ALA A 30 -6.58 -3.86 -9.94
C ALA A 30 -6.73 -4.97 -11.00
N ALA A 31 -7.65 -4.81 -11.94
CA ALA A 31 -7.84 -5.74 -13.06
C ALA A 31 -6.59 -5.81 -13.97
N ALA A 32 -5.97 -4.66 -14.26
CA ALA A 32 -4.75 -4.59 -15.05
C ALA A 32 -3.57 -5.29 -14.33
N ILE A 33 -3.37 -5.03 -13.04
CA ILE A 33 -2.33 -5.69 -12.23
C ILE A 33 -2.56 -7.19 -12.17
N PHE A 34 -3.81 -7.63 -11.97
CA PHE A 34 -4.17 -9.03 -12.02
C PHE A 34 -3.84 -9.65 -13.38
N ALA A 35 -4.22 -8.99 -14.47
CA ALA A 35 -3.94 -9.46 -15.83
C ALA A 35 -2.43 -9.57 -16.10
N LEU A 36 -1.66 -8.58 -15.70
CA LEU A 36 -0.19 -8.59 -15.82
C LEU A 36 0.43 -9.77 -15.06
N GLY A 37 0.03 -9.97 -13.80
CA GLY A 37 0.58 -11.05 -12.98
C GLY A 37 0.10 -12.45 -13.34
N ARG A 38 -1.06 -12.58 -14.03
CA ARG A 38 -1.63 -13.90 -14.37
C ARG A 38 -1.27 -14.39 -15.75
N TRP A 39 -1.14 -13.48 -16.73
CA TRP A 39 -0.97 -13.85 -18.13
C TRP A 39 0.33 -13.36 -18.78
N LEU A 40 1.03 -12.43 -18.14
CA LEU A 40 2.28 -11.90 -18.67
C LEU A 40 3.42 -12.16 -17.68
N ASP A 41 4.64 -12.29 -18.21
CA ASP A 41 5.87 -12.45 -17.43
C ASP A 41 6.55 -11.07 -17.17
N ALA A 42 5.71 -10.06 -16.90
CA ALA A 42 6.16 -8.68 -16.72
C ALA A 42 7.11 -8.52 -15.50
N ASP A 43 6.91 -9.31 -14.48
CA ASP A 43 7.78 -9.39 -13.29
C ASP A 43 9.15 -10.00 -13.61
N LEU A 44 9.21 -11.03 -14.46
CA LEU A 44 10.49 -11.57 -14.94
C LEU A 44 11.22 -10.56 -15.83
N TRP A 45 10.50 -9.91 -16.76
CA TRP A 45 11.10 -8.86 -17.58
C TRP A 45 11.67 -7.73 -16.72
N LEU A 46 10.95 -7.32 -15.69
CA LEU A 46 11.43 -6.32 -14.75
C LEU A 46 12.63 -6.81 -13.95
N ALA A 47 12.61 -8.06 -13.49
CA ALA A 47 13.73 -8.65 -12.76
C ALA A 47 15.00 -8.78 -13.63
N ASP A 48 14.84 -9.15 -14.91
CA ASP A 48 15.94 -9.22 -15.89
C ASP A 48 16.69 -7.89 -16.05
N MET A 49 16.02 -6.74 -15.89
CA MET A 49 16.65 -5.42 -15.97
C MET A 49 17.60 -5.13 -14.81
N PHE A 50 17.43 -5.80 -13.67
CA PHE A 50 18.25 -5.61 -12.47
C PHE A 50 19.20 -6.78 -12.18
N TYR A 51 19.15 -7.84 -13.00
CA TYR A 51 20.04 -8.97 -12.90
C TYR A 51 21.33 -8.75 -13.67
N ASP A 52 22.45 -8.81 -13.00
CA ASP A 52 23.77 -8.76 -13.63
C ASP A 52 24.26 -10.17 -13.96
N ARG A 53 24.34 -10.47 -15.26
CA ARG A 53 24.77 -11.78 -15.76
C ARG A 53 26.26 -12.05 -15.50
N ALA A 54 27.09 -11.02 -15.44
CA ALA A 54 28.50 -11.18 -15.20
C ALA A 54 28.80 -11.49 -13.74
N LEU A 55 28.02 -10.92 -12.83
CA LEU A 55 28.09 -11.17 -11.39
C LEU A 55 27.25 -12.38 -10.95
N GLY A 56 26.33 -12.86 -11.80
CA GLY A 56 25.42 -13.94 -11.46
C GLY A 56 24.45 -13.58 -10.34
N GLY A 57 24.02 -12.32 -10.24
CA GLY A 57 23.18 -11.89 -9.12
C GLY A 57 22.54 -10.50 -9.28
N PHE A 58 21.95 -10.02 -8.20
CA PHE A 58 21.30 -8.72 -8.11
C PHE A 58 22.16 -7.76 -7.28
N PRO A 59 23.04 -6.94 -7.88
CA PRO A 59 24.03 -6.15 -7.15
C PRO A 59 23.41 -5.12 -6.20
N TRP A 60 22.21 -4.61 -6.51
CA TRP A 60 21.50 -3.66 -5.66
C TRP A 60 20.86 -4.28 -4.41
N ARG A 61 20.71 -5.61 -4.37
CA ARG A 61 20.03 -6.32 -3.28
C ARG A 61 20.69 -6.04 -1.92
N GLU A 62 22.01 -6.03 -1.88
CA GLU A 62 22.80 -5.86 -0.66
C GLU A 62 23.40 -4.46 -0.51
N SER A 63 22.96 -3.51 -1.37
CA SER A 63 23.44 -2.14 -1.29
C SER A 63 22.97 -1.46 0.01
N TRP A 64 23.73 -0.48 0.49
CA TRP A 64 23.36 0.32 1.66
C TRP A 64 21.98 0.96 1.49
N LEU A 65 21.63 1.37 0.26
CA LEU A 65 20.33 2.00 -0.04
C LEU A 65 19.17 1.03 0.20
N THR A 66 19.32 -0.23 -0.20
CA THR A 66 18.26 -1.23 -0.03
C THR A 66 18.23 -1.78 1.39
N VAL A 67 19.36 -2.19 1.96
CA VAL A 67 19.41 -2.84 3.27
C VAL A 67 19.26 -1.83 4.41
N THR A 68 20.08 -0.79 4.45
CA THR A 68 20.11 0.12 5.60
C THR A 68 19.05 1.20 5.46
N PHE A 69 19.08 1.96 4.36
CA PHE A 69 18.17 3.10 4.22
C PHE A 69 16.71 2.64 4.06
N SER A 70 16.42 1.78 3.09
CA SER A 70 15.04 1.38 2.80
C SER A 70 14.46 0.45 3.89
N HIS A 71 15.21 -0.61 4.25
CA HIS A 71 14.71 -1.63 5.18
C HIS A 71 14.71 -1.21 6.64
N GLN A 72 15.70 -0.46 7.08
CA GLN A 72 15.82 -0.10 8.50
C GLN A 72 15.31 1.31 8.75
N ILE A 73 15.88 2.32 8.08
CA ILE A 73 15.59 3.72 8.37
C ILE A 73 14.19 4.10 7.87
N ALA A 74 13.91 3.97 6.57
CA ALA A 74 12.65 4.41 6.01
C ALA A 74 11.46 3.61 6.55
N LYS A 75 11.58 2.28 6.61
CA LYS A 75 10.55 1.42 7.20
C LYS A 75 10.34 1.72 8.68
N GLY A 76 11.40 1.90 9.46
CA GLY A 76 11.30 2.27 10.88
C GLY A 76 10.59 3.60 11.07
N ALA A 77 10.97 4.64 10.32
CA ALA A 77 10.34 5.96 10.37
C ALA A 77 8.85 5.90 9.99
N LEU A 78 8.49 5.19 8.91
CA LEU A 78 7.10 5.00 8.50
C LEU A 78 6.28 4.24 9.55
N THR A 79 6.87 3.22 10.17
CA THR A 79 6.21 2.47 11.25
C THR A 79 5.96 3.35 12.47
N LEU A 80 6.94 4.13 12.90
CA LEU A 80 6.78 5.07 14.01
C LEU A 80 5.71 6.12 13.71
N PHE A 81 5.70 6.64 12.48
CA PHE A 81 4.68 7.60 12.05
C PHE A 81 3.28 6.98 12.04
N ALA A 82 3.13 5.75 11.53
CA ALA A 82 1.87 5.01 11.56
C ALA A 82 1.38 4.79 13.01
N LEU A 83 2.27 4.35 13.91
CA LEU A 83 1.94 4.15 15.31
C LEU A 83 1.54 5.45 16.01
N ALA A 84 2.19 6.56 15.69
CA ALA A 84 1.81 7.88 16.22
C ALA A 84 0.40 8.30 15.77
N LEU A 85 0.05 8.09 14.49
CA LEU A 85 -1.30 8.37 13.98
C LEU A 85 -2.37 7.48 14.61
N ILE A 86 -2.09 6.19 14.73
CA ILE A 86 -3.01 5.24 15.39
C ILE A 86 -3.17 5.60 16.86
N GLY A 87 -2.07 5.86 17.57
CA GLY A 87 -2.08 6.29 18.96
C GLY A 87 -2.86 7.58 19.18
N ALA A 88 -2.67 8.59 18.31
CA ALA A 88 -3.41 9.84 18.36
C ALA A 88 -4.91 9.63 18.13
N ALA A 89 -5.30 8.76 17.19
CA ALA A 89 -6.70 8.44 16.94
C ALA A 89 -7.35 7.68 18.09
N LEU A 90 -6.66 6.76 18.73
CA LEU A 90 -7.12 6.03 19.91
C LEU A 90 -7.22 6.96 21.13
N PHE A 91 -6.24 7.84 21.30
CA PHE A 91 -6.25 8.82 22.36
C PHE A 91 -7.42 9.80 22.23
N ASP A 92 -7.67 10.34 21.01
CA ASP A 92 -8.84 11.19 20.76
C ASP A 92 -10.17 10.44 20.94
N ALA A 93 -10.19 9.15 20.67
CA ALA A 93 -11.38 8.34 20.89
C ALA A 93 -11.71 8.14 22.39
N ALA A 94 -10.68 8.01 23.23
CA ALA A 94 -10.83 7.84 24.68
C ALA A 94 -11.02 9.19 25.41
N TRP A 95 -10.29 10.22 24.99
CA TRP A 95 -10.31 11.58 25.53
C TRP A 95 -10.38 12.60 24.40
N PRO A 96 -11.60 13.01 23.99
CA PRO A 96 -11.78 13.92 22.87
C PRO A 96 -10.95 15.21 23.00
N GLN A 97 -10.12 15.48 22.01
CA GLN A 97 -9.18 16.59 22.04
C GLN A 97 -9.81 17.86 21.44
N PRO A 98 -9.72 19.03 22.11
CA PRO A 98 -10.26 20.29 21.60
C PRO A 98 -9.64 20.70 20.25
N LEU A 99 -8.38 20.35 20.01
CA LEU A 99 -7.70 20.60 18.73
C LEU A 99 -8.33 19.87 17.53
N LEU A 100 -9.10 18.82 17.80
CA LEU A 100 -9.78 18.01 16.79
C LEU A 100 -11.31 18.23 16.79
N ASP A 101 -11.79 19.31 17.42
CA ASP A 101 -13.24 19.62 17.48
C ASP A 101 -13.85 19.91 16.11
N ALA A 102 -13.05 20.33 15.12
CA ALA A 102 -13.51 20.40 13.75
C ALA A 102 -13.84 19.00 13.23
N PRO A 103 -15.09 18.72 12.79
CA PRO A 103 -15.53 17.37 12.38
C PRO A 103 -14.64 16.73 11.32
N LEU A 104 -14.11 17.55 10.40
CA LEU A 104 -13.20 17.10 9.36
C LEU A 104 -11.81 16.74 9.88
N ALA A 105 -11.30 17.41 10.92
CA ALA A 105 -9.99 17.09 11.49
C ALA A 105 -9.99 15.67 12.11
N ARG A 106 -11.01 15.39 12.92
CA ARG A 106 -11.20 14.08 13.54
C ARG A 106 -11.42 12.97 12.50
N LEU A 107 -12.21 13.24 11.46
CA LEU A 107 -12.43 12.29 10.38
C LEU A 107 -11.15 12.00 9.59
N ARG A 108 -10.35 13.03 9.26
CA ARG A 108 -9.05 12.89 8.58
C ARG A 108 -8.08 12.04 9.39
N LEU A 109 -7.96 12.30 10.69
CA LEU A 109 -7.11 11.51 11.58
C LEU A 109 -7.53 10.03 11.59
N ARG A 110 -8.83 9.75 11.67
CA ARG A 110 -9.35 8.37 11.65
C ARG A 110 -9.08 7.68 10.31
N VAL A 111 -9.27 8.37 9.18
CA VAL A 111 -8.95 7.81 7.86
C VAL A 111 -7.46 7.47 7.76
N LEU A 112 -6.58 8.36 8.19
CA LEU A 112 -5.14 8.11 8.21
C LEU A 112 -4.76 6.93 9.10
N ALA A 113 -5.29 6.88 10.32
CA ALA A 113 -5.02 5.80 11.27
C ALA A 113 -5.50 4.44 10.75
N TRP A 114 -6.72 4.37 10.21
CA TRP A 114 -7.25 3.14 9.62
C TRP A 114 -6.46 2.71 8.37
N SER A 115 -6.06 3.65 7.53
CA SER A 115 -5.22 3.32 6.36
C SER A 115 -3.84 2.80 6.79
N ALA A 116 -3.22 3.45 7.79
CA ALA A 116 -1.93 3.03 8.33
C ALA A 116 -1.96 1.65 9.00
N LEU A 117 -3.12 1.22 9.50
CA LEU A 117 -3.32 -0.11 10.08
C LEU A 117 -3.71 -1.15 9.02
N LEU A 118 -4.76 -0.88 8.24
CA LEU A 118 -5.38 -1.88 7.38
C LEU A 118 -4.55 -2.18 6.13
N VAL A 119 -3.87 -1.19 5.54
CA VAL A 119 -3.09 -1.42 4.33
C VAL A 119 -1.91 -2.37 4.59
N PRO A 120 -1.01 -2.13 5.56
CA PRO A 120 0.06 -3.08 5.85
C PRO A 120 -0.45 -4.44 6.34
N ALA A 121 -1.54 -4.47 7.11
CA ALA A 121 -2.13 -5.73 7.58
C ALA A 121 -2.67 -6.58 6.41
N SER A 122 -3.43 -5.98 5.50
CA SER A 122 -3.94 -6.67 4.31
C SER A 122 -2.81 -7.23 3.44
N ILE A 123 -1.76 -6.43 3.22
CA ILE A 123 -0.60 -6.85 2.45
C ILE A 123 0.14 -8.00 3.13
N SER A 124 0.31 -7.94 4.45
CA SER A 124 0.92 -9.02 5.21
C SER A 124 0.15 -10.33 5.09
N LEU A 125 -1.19 -10.27 5.17
CA LEU A 125 -2.06 -11.43 5.01
C LEU A 125 -1.98 -12.03 3.59
N ILE A 126 -2.05 -11.18 2.56
CA ILE A 126 -1.92 -11.63 1.17
C ILE A 126 -0.55 -12.28 0.94
N LYS A 127 0.51 -11.67 1.48
CA LYS A 127 1.86 -12.20 1.36
C LYS A 127 2.03 -13.58 1.98
N GLN A 128 1.40 -13.85 3.12
CA GLN A 128 1.44 -15.16 3.78
C GLN A 128 0.78 -16.27 2.94
N GLY A 129 -0.21 -15.90 2.12
CA GLY A 129 -0.86 -16.84 1.20
C GLY A 129 -0.25 -16.88 -0.21
N SER A 130 0.90 -16.25 -0.42
CA SER A 130 1.52 -16.16 -1.75
C SER A 130 2.52 -17.28 -2.00
N ASP A 131 2.37 -17.98 -3.11
CA ASP A 131 3.29 -19.03 -3.56
C ASP A 131 4.52 -18.47 -4.28
N ALA A 132 4.47 -17.19 -4.72
CA ALA A 132 5.52 -16.58 -5.51
C ALA A 132 6.86 -16.48 -4.77
N HIS A 133 7.93 -16.91 -5.42
CA HIS A 133 9.30 -16.79 -4.96
C HIS A 133 9.90 -15.43 -5.33
N CYS A 134 10.89 -14.99 -4.58
CA CYS A 134 11.65 -13.80 -4.94
C CYS A 134 12.56 -14.08 -6.16
N PRO A 135 12.86 -13.07 -6.98
CA PRO A 135 13.67 -13.29 -8.19
C PRO A 135 14.98 -14.03 -7.93
N TRP A 136 15.69 -13.72 -6.84
CA TRP A 136 16.95 -14.38 -6.50
C TRP A 136 16.83 -15.85 -6.06
N ASP A 137 15.62 -16.31 -5.73
CA ASP A 137 15.36 -17.71 -5.38
C ASP A 137 15.00 -18.54 -6.62
N LEU A 138 14.70 -17.91 -7.76
CA LEU A 138 14.32 -18.58 -8.99
C LEU A 138 15.51 -19.24 -9.69
N ALA A 139 15.28 -20.42 -10.24
CA ALA A 139 16.29 -21.15 -11.03
C ALA A 139 16.83 -20.32 -12.20
N ARG A 140 16.01 -19.42 -12.78
CA ARG A 140 16.41 -18.48 -13.83
C ARG A 140 17.59 -17.59 -13.42
N TYR A 141 17.73 -17.28 -12.13
CA TYR A 141 18.73 -16.36 -11.59
C TYR A 141 19.73 -17.05 -10.64
N GLY A 142 19.85 -18.38 -10.76
CA GLY A 142 20.81 -19.17 -9.97
C GLY A 142 20.27 -19.74 -8.66
N GLY A 143 19.00 -19.52 -8.33
CA GLY A 143 18.31 -20.19 -7.23
C GLY A 143 17.83 -21.59 -7.61
N SER A 144 16.94 -22.17 -6.80
CA SER A 144 16.40 -23.52 -7.01
C SER A 144 14.89 -23.55 -7.24
N ALA A 145 14.18 -22.43 -6.98
CA ALA A 145 12.73 -22.40 -7.05
C ALA A 145 12.22 -22.23 -8.49
N PRO A 146 11.10 -22.87 -8.85
CA PRO A 146 10.43 -22.61 -10.12
C PRO A 146 9.75 -21.24 -10.11
N TYR A 147 9.62 -20.66 -11.29
CA TYR A 147 8.74 -19.50 -11.47
C TYR A 147 7.29 -19.97 -11.59
N VAL A 148 6.41 -19.35 -10.84
CA VAL A 148 4.96 -19.51 -10.92
C VAL A 148 4.30 -18.14 -11.06
N ARG A 149 3.30 -18.06 -11.93
CA ARG A 149 2.49 -16.84 -12.10
C ARG A 149 1.51 -16.66 -10.97
N LEU A 150 0.93 -15.49 -10.88
CA LEU A 150 -0.08 -15.17 -9.87
C LEU A 150 -1.23 -16.21 -9.91
N PHE A 151 -1.53 -16.83 -8.77
CA PHE A 151 -2.52 -17.91 -8.61
C PHE A 151 -2.26 -19.16 -9.48
N GLU A 152 -1.05 -19.42 -9.88
CA GLU A 152 -0.62 -20.67 -10.45
C GLU A 152 -0.18 -21.61 -9.31
N ALA A 153 -0.58 -22.88 -9.40
CA ALA A 153 -0.22 -23.85 -8.37
C ALA A 153 1.27 -24.17 -8.40
N LEU A 154 1.88 -24.28 -7.23
CA LEU A 154 3.25 -24.79 -7.11
C LEU A 154 3.34 -26.26 -7.52
N PRO A 155 4.45 -26.68 -8.12
CA PRO A 155 4.76 -28.10 -8.29
C PRO A 155 4.81 -28.82 -6.95
N GLU A 156 4.51 -30.15 -6.97
CA GLU A 156 4.58 -30.96 -5.77
C GLU A 156 5.98 -30.94 -5.11
N GLY A 157 6.00 -30.79 -3.80
CA GLY A 157 7.23 -30.73 -3.00
C GLY A 157 7.94 -29.38 -2.96
N VAL A 158 7.45 -28.36 -3.65
CA VAL A 158 8.00 -27.01 -3.57
C VAL A 158 7.28 -26.21 -2.48
N LEU A 159 8.06 -25.60 -1.58
CA LEU A 159 7.52 -24.74 -0.51
C LEU A 159 7.17 -23.35 -1.04
N PRO A 160 6.14 -22.67 -0.50
CA PRO A 160 5.79 -21.30 -0.88
C PRO A 160 6.91 -20.29 -0.62
N GLY A 161 7.10 -19.34 -1.54
CA GLY A 161 8.16 -18.33 -1.43
C GLY A 161 7.77 -17.09 -0.64
N HIS A 162 6.47 -16.80 -0.52
CA HIS A 162 5.93 -15.63 0.20
C HIS A 162 6.56 -14.29 -0.21
N CYS A 163 6.95 -14.12 -1.47
CA CYS A 163 7.63 -12.90 -1.90
C CYS A 163 6.69 -11.82 -2.43
N PHE A 164 5.51 -12.20 -2.91
CA PHE A 164 4.53 -11.25 -3.45
C PHE A 164 3.32 -11.09 -2.50
N PRO A 165 2.77 -9.90 -2.36
CA PRO A 165 3.25 -8.59 -2.87
C PRO A 165 4.50 -8.10 -2.14
N GLY A 166 5.29 -7.25 -2.84
CA GLY A 166 6.52 -6.71 -2.29
C GLY A 166 6.29 -5.88 -1.02
N GLY A 167 6.79 -6.34 0.13
CA GLY A 167 6.45 -5.79 1.44
C GLY A 167 6.87 -4.33 1.66
N HIS A 168 7.93 -3.84 0.98
CA HIS A 168 8.44 -2.48 1.17
C HIS A 168 7.60 -1.44 0.45
N ALA A 169 7.38 -1.62 -0.85
CA ALA A 169 6.58 -0.72 -1.65
C ALA A 169 5.14 -0.65 -1.11
N SER A 170 4.58 -1.80 -0.77
CA SER A 170 3.21 -1.91 -0.32
C SER A 170 2.99 -1.40 1.11
N SER A 171 3.97 -1.52 2.00
CA SER A 171 3.84 -0.98 3.36
C SER A 171 3.82 0.55 3.39
N ALA A 172 4.27 1.23 2.33
CA ALA A 172 4.20 2.68 2.18
C ALA A 172 2.89 3.17 1.51
N LEU A 173 2.10 2.28 0.90
CA LEU A 173 0.87 2.67 0.18
C LEU A 173 -0.16 3.41 1.04
N TRP A 174 -0.17 3.20 2.36
CA TRP A 174 -1.05 3.96 3.24
C TRP A 174 -0.79 5.47 3.22
N LEU A 175 0.42 5.91 2.80
CA LEU A 175 0.73 7.34 2.64
C LEU A 175 -0.17 8.03 1.61
N VAL A 176 -0.74 7.29 0.66
CA VAL A 176 -1.73 7.82 -0.29
C VAL A 176 -2.92 8.45 0.44
N ALA A 177 -3.27 7.93 1.62
CA ALA A 177 -4.33 8.50 2.45
C ALA A 177 -4.03 9.92 2.95
N LEU A 178 -2.76 10.37 2.93
CA LEU A 178 -2.42 11.76 3.24
C LEU A 178 -3.16 12.76 2.33
N ALA A 179 -3.57 12.34 1.13
CA ALA A 179 -4.40 13.16 0.25
C ALA A 179 -5.67 13.69 0.92
N VAL A 180 -6.19 12.99 1.94
CA VAL A 180 -7.38 13.41 2.69
C VAL A 180 -7.21 14.75 3.41
N LEU A 181 -5.97 15.15 3.70
CA LEU A 181 -5.68 16.42 4.37
C LEU A 181 -6.09 17.64 3.52
N TRP A 182 -6.15 17.49 2.20
CA TRP A 182 -6.52 18.55 1.25
C TRP A 182 -7.98 18.46 0.78
N LEU A 183 -8.71 17.44 1.18
CA LEU A 183 -10.14 17.30 0.86
C LEU A 183 -11.01 17.95 1.97
N PRO A 184 -12.20 18.52 1.60
CA PRO A 184 -12.76 18.70 0.26
C PRO A 184 -12.27 19.97 -0.46
N GLY A 185 -11.59 20.88 0.20
CA GLY A 185 -11.37 22.23 -0.32
C GLY A 185 -10.34 22.37 -1.46
N ARG A 186 -9.42 21.41 -1.63
CA ARG A 186 -8.32 21.51 -2.61
C ARG A 186 -8.07 20.16 -3.32
N PRO A 187 -8.99 19.70 -4.16
CA PRO A 187 -8.88 18.36 -4.76
C PRO A 187 -7.63 18.17 -5.63
N ARG A 188 -7.18 19.20 -6.37
CA ARG A 188 -5.95 19.12 -7.18
C ARG A 188 -4.69 18.91 -6.34
N THR A 189 -4.61 19.52 -5.16
CA THR A 189 -3.49 19.33 -4.22
C THR A 189 -3.56 17.96 -3.58
N ALA A 190 -4.75 17.46 -3.27
CA ALA A 190 -4.97 16.11 -2.75
C ALA A 190 -4.47 15.04 -3.73
N TRP A 191 -4.75 15.19 -5.03
CA TRP A 191 -4.24 14.28 -6.06
C TRP A 191 -2.71 14.28 -6.15
N ARG A 192 -2.09 15.47 -6.08
CA ARG A 192 -0.62 15.58 -6.10
C ARG A 192 0.02 14.95 -4.86
N ALA A 193 -0.56 15.14 -3.69
CA ALA A 193 -0.06 14.54 -2.46
C ALA A 193 -0.22 13.01 -2.45
N GLY A 194 -1.34 12.48 -2.95
CA GLY A 194 -1.54 11.05 -3.13
C GLY A 194 -0.55 10.44 -4.12
N GLY A 195 -0.29 11.13 -5.25
CA GLY A 195 0.69 10.67 -6.25
C GLY A 195 2.14 10.76 -5.80
N ALA A 196 2.49 11.67 -4.89
CA ALA A 196 3.85 11.74 -4.32
C ALA A 196 4.12 10.67 -3.25
N GLY A 197 3.07 9.99 -2.75
CA GLY A 197 3.17 8.89 -1.79
C GLY A 197 3.34 7.52 -2.45
N LEU A 198 3.27 7.44 -3.77
CA LEU A 198 3.53 6.25 -4.59
C LEU A 198 4.94 6.28 -5.18
#